data_fdc91e8d3323e4a0ad97fb4096670c8d
#
_entry.id   fdc91e8d3323e4a0ad97fb4096670c8d
#
_cell.length_a   1.000
_cell.length_b   1.000
_cell.length_c   1.000
_cell.angle_alpha   90.00
_cell.angle_beta   90.00
_cell.angle_gamma   90.00
#
_symmetry.space_group_name_H-M   'P 1'
#
loop_
_entity.id
_entity.type
_entity.pdbx_description
1 polymer ?
#
loop_
_entity_poly.entity_id
_entity_poly.type
_entity_poly.pdbx_seq_one_letter_code
_entity_poly.pdbx_strand_id
1 'polypeptide(L)'
;ESRGLGDVYKRQALMVCDKPGAFVNERAARYGIPTFTFNPKEYPSKADYEREIVRRLRAERVELICLAGYMRILSDVVLEAYRDRIVNIHPSLLPAFKGAHAIADAFAYGVKVFGVTIHYVNGELDGGRIIAQRAFEYLGSDPEELEARVHAVEHPLYVETVAKLVAEQ
;
A
#
# COMPACT_ATOMS: atom_id res chain seq x y z
N GLU A 1 -10.46 17.42 5.19
CA GLU A 1 -10.87 18.31 4.09
C GLU A 1 -9.75 18.38 3.06
N SER A 2 -9.94 17.76 1.91
CA SER A 2 -9.07 17.96 0.75
C SER A 2 -9.56 19.18 -0.02
N ARG A 3 -9.11 20.37 0.38
CA ARG A 3 -9.31 21.58 -0.38
C ARG A 3 -8.15 21.80 -1.34
N GLY A 4 -8.45 21.78 -2.64
CA GLY A 4 -7.63 22.44 -3.64
C GLY A 4 -6.90 21.56 -4.63
N LEU A 5 -7.62 20.77 -5.41
CA LEU A 5 -7.27 20.40 -6.79
C LEU A 5 -8.61 20.21 -7.51
N GLY A 6 -8.82 20.94 -8.62
CA GLY A 6 -10.11 21.07 -9.29
C GLY A 6 -10.77 19.72 -9.61
N ASP A 7 -12.05 19.71 -9.41
CA ASP A 7 -13.15 18.83 -9.91
C ASP A 7 -12.90 17.39 -10.37
N VAL A 8 -11.89 16.71 -9.84
CA VAL A 8 -11.80 15.25 -9.92
C VAL A 8 -12.29 14.72 -8.58
N TYR A 9 -13.51 14.21 -8.55
CA TYR A 9 -14.08 13.54 -7.37
C TYR A 9 -13.30 12.26 -7.08
N LYS A 10 -12.23 12.39 -6.31
CA LYS A 10 -11.48 11.26 -5.77
C LYS A 10 -12.27 10.66 -4.61
N ARG A 11 -12.81 9.46 -4.77
CA ARG A 11 -13.54 8.76 -3.73
C ARG A 11 -12.80 7.50 -3.34
N GLN A 12 -12.56 7.32 -2.05
CA GLN A 12 -12.21 6.01 -1.52
C GLN A 12 -13.48 5.14 -1.55
N ALA A 13 -13.56 4.28 -2.55
CA ALA A 13 -14.77 3.52 -2.86
C ALA A 13 -14.95 2.30 -1.96
N LEU A 14 -13.85 1.64 -1.59
CA LEU A 14 -13.87 0.43 -0.77
C LEU A 14 -12.56 0.29 0.01
N MET A 15 -12.66 -0.11 1.27
CA MET A 15 -11.54 -0.60 2.06
C MET A 15 -11.65 -2.13 2.19
N VAL A 16 -10.57 -2.83 1.93
CA VAL A 16 -10.49 -4.29 2.05
C VAL A 16 -9.51 -4.63 3.16
N CYS A 17 -9.93 -5.48 4.10
CA CYS A 17 -9.11 -5.89 5.24
C CYS A 17 -9.22 -7.40 5.49
N ASP A 18 -8.08 -8.08 5.63
CA ASP A 18 -8.00 -9.52 5.92
C ASP A 18 -7.92 -9.86 7.41
N LYS A 19 -8.17 -8.85 8.27
CA LYS A 19 -8.16 -8.98 9.74
C LYS A 19 -9.38 -8.30 10.36
N PRO A 20 -10.40 -9.04 10.77
CA PRO A 20 -11.63 -8.45 11.33
C PRO A 20 -11.42 -7.51 12.50
N GLY A 21 -10.43 -7.76 13.37
CA GLY A 21 -10.10 -6.92 14.53
C GLY A 21 -9.13 -5.78 14.27
N ALA A 22 -8.76 -5.51 13.01
CA ALA A 22 -7.78 -4.45 12.70
C ALA A 22 -8.38 -3.05 12.90
N PHE A 23 -7.59 -2.14 13.48
CA PHE A 23 -7.98 -0.73 13.74
C PHE A 23 -8.43 0.05 12.50
N VAL A 24 -7.96 -0.35 11.31
CA VAL A 24 -8.35 0.28 10.05
C VAL A 24 -9.86 0.17 9.80
N ASN A 25 -10.54 -0.86 10.33
CA ASN A 25 -12.00 -1.01 10.22
C ASN A 25 -12.75 0.11 10.96
N GLU A 26 -12.27 0.49 12.15
CA GLU A 26 -12.85 1.59 12.92
C GLU A 26 -12.62 2.94 12.22
N ARG A 27 -11.44 3.13 11.64
CA ARG A 27 -11.14 4.34 10.86
C ARG A 27 -12.04 4.44 9.64
N ALA A 28 -12.21 3.36 8.89
CA ALA A 28 -13.08 3.35 7.71
C ALA A 28 -14.54 3.67 8.09
N ALA A 29 -15.05 3.08 9.17
CA ALA A 29 -16.39 3.37 9.68
C ALA A 29 -16.56 4.84 10.07
N ARG A 30 -15.56 5.45 10.73
CA ARG A 30 -15.56 6.86 11.13
C ARG A 30 -15.70 7.82 9.93
N TYR A 31 -15.11 7.45 8.80
CA TYR A 31 -15.15 8.25 7.57
C TYR A 31 -16.22 7.78 6.58
N GLY A 32 -17.10 6.85 6.97
CA GLY A 32 -18.19 6.35 6.13
C GLY A 32 -17.70 5.61 4.88
N ILE A 33 -16.50 5.01 4.94
CA ILE A 33 -15.91 4.26 3.83
C ILE A 33 -16.48 2.85 3.83
N PRO A 34 -17.09 2.38 2.73
CA PRO A 34 -17.52 0.99 2.61
C PRO A 34 -16.37 0.03 2.86
N THR A 35 -16.60 -1.03 3.63
CA THR A 35 -15.57 -2.01 3.98
C THR A 35 -15.96 -3.42 3.58
N PHE A 36 -14.97 -4.17 3.12
CA PHE A 36 -15.01 -5.61 3.01
C PHE A 36 -13.93 -6.21 3.91
N THR A 37 -14.37 -6.71 5.06
CA THR A 37 -13.48 -7.39 6.00
C THR A 37 -13.76 -8.89 5.94
N PHE A 38 -12.71 -9.69 5.84
CA PHE A 38 -12.81 -11.13 5.74
C PHE A 38 -11.70 -11.84 6.52
N ASN A 39 -11.93 -13.09 6.84
CA ASN A 39 -10.91 -13.97 7.39
C ASN A 39 -10.48 -14.96 6.29
N PRO A 40 -9.23 -14.94 5.82
CA PRO A 40 -8.77 -15.87 4.78
C PRO A 40 -8.93 -17.33 5.10
N LYS A 41 -8.96 -17.69 6.40
CA LYS A 41 -9.15 -19.08 6.86
C LYS A 41 -10.57 -19.62 6.64
N GLU A 42 -11.54 -18.75 6.37
CA GLU A 42 -12.94 -19.12 6.09
C GLU A 42 -13.18 -19.44 4.62
N TYR A 43 -12.17 -19.27 3.77
CA TYR A 43 -12.24 -19.56 2.34
C TYR A 43 -11.52 -20.87 2.00
N PRO A 44 -12.03 -21.66 1.04
CA PRO A 44 -11.41 -22.90 0.61
C PRO A 44 -9.99 -22.72 0.07
N SER A 45 -9.73 -21.59 -0.61
CA SER A 45 -8.43 -21.28 -1.18
C SER A 45 -8.17 -19.76 -1.24
N LYS A 46 -6.90 -19.40 -1.48
CA LYS A 46 -6.49 -18.03 -1.75
C LYS A 46 -7.23 -17.45 -2.97
N ALA A 47 -7.34 -18.22 -4.04
CA ALA A 47 -8.04 -17.81 -5.24
C ALA A 47 -9.52 -17.49 -4.98
N ASP A 48 -10.16 -18.18 -4.04
CA ASP A 48 -11.58 -17.94 -3.70
C ASP A 48 -11.78 -16.59 -3.03
N TYR A 49 -11.00 -16.24 -2.01
CA TYR A 49 -11.15 -14.91 -1.40
C TYR A 49 -10.67 -13.80 -2.34
N GLU A 50 -9.67 -14.02 -3.18
CA GLU A 50 -9.23 -13.02 -4.16
C GLU A 50 -10.27 -12.78 -5.26
N ARG A 51 -10.99 -13.81 -5.72
CA ARG A 51 -12.13 -13.63 -6.63
C ARG A 51 -13.24 -12.78 -6.00
N GLU A 52 -13.52 -13.01 -4.71
CA GLU A 52 -14.50 -12.19 -3.99
C GLU A 52 -14.02 -10.74 -3.83
N ILE A 53 -12.73 -10.51 -3.55
CA ILE A 53 -12.14 -9.16 -3.54
C ILE A 53 -12.36 -8.49 -4.90
N VAL A 54 -11.96 -9.14 -5.99
CA VAL A 54 -12.11 -8.59 -7.36
C VAL A 54 -13.56 -8.29 -7.69
N ARG A 55 -14.49 -9.19 -7.32
CA ARG A 55 -15.93 -8.99 -7.53
C ARG A 55 -16.42 -7.71 -6.85
N ARG A 56 -16.02 -7.49 -5.60
CA ARG A 56 -16.41 -6.29 -4.83
C ARG A 56 -15.77 -5.02 -5.37
N LEU A 57 -14.50 -5.06 -5.71
CA LEU A 57 -13.80 -3.93 -6.30
C LEU A 57 -14.47 -3.48 -7.61
N ARG A 58 -14.86 -4.44 -8.45
CA ARG A 58 -15.60 -4.16 -9.70
C ARG A 58 -16.99 -3.58 -9.45
N ALA A 59 -17.73 -4.11 -8.47
CA ALA A 59 -19.05 -3.61 -8.09
C ALA A 59 -19.00 -2.14 -7.66
N GLU A 60 -17.94 -1.74 -6.94
CA GLU A 60 -17.71 -0.37 -6.52
C GLU A 60 -16.99 0.49 -7.58
N ARG A 61 -16.73 -0.06 -8.76
CA ARG A 61 -16.03 0.60 -9.88
C ARG A 61 -14.66 1.15 -9.48
N VAL A 62 -13.92 0.37 -8.70
CA VAL A 62 -12.57 0.75 -8.28
C VAL A 62 -11.64 0.77 -9.49
N GLU A 63 -10.91 1.84 -9.66
CA GLU A 63 -9.97 2.06 -10.78
C GLU A 63 -8.53 1.84 -10.37
N LEU A 64 -8.17 2.15 -9.13
CA LEU A 64 -6.83 2.01 -8.57
C LEU A 64 -6.88 1.30 -7.21
N ILE A 65 -6.01 0.33 -7.01
CA ILE A 65 -5.81 -0.35 -5.72
C ILE A 65 -4.55 0.19 -5.06
N CYS A 66 -4.67 0.65 -3.81
CA CYS A 66 -3.56 1.11 -3.00
C CYS A 66 -3.31 0.11 -1.88
N LEU A 67 -2.17 -0.59 -1.91
CA LEU A 67 -1.75 -1.47 -0.83
C LEU A 67 -1.05 -0.65 0.27
N ALA A 68 -1.44 -0.89 1.51
CA ALA A 68 -0.83 -0.28 2.69
C ALA A 68 -0.75 -1.33 3.80
N GLY A 69 0.44 -1.86 4.04
CA GLY A 69 0.65 -2.91 5.03
C GLY A 69 -0.09 -4.23 4.72
N TYR A 70 -0.44 -4.48 3.47
CA TYR A 70 -1.00 -5.75 3.04
C TYR A 70 0.11 -6.77 2.84
N MET A 71 0.24 -7.70 3.79
CA MET A 71 1.39 -8.61 3.91
C MET A 71 1.24 -9.91 3.12
N ARG A 72 0.27 -10.00 2.22
CA ARG A 72 0.06 -11.18 1.36
C ARG A 72 0.48 -10.89 -0.06
N ILE A 73 1.19 -11.81 -0.66
CA ILE A 73 1.48 -11.75 -2.10
C ILE A 73 0.16 -11.94 -2.85
N LEU A 74 -0.16 -11.04 -3.76
CA LEU A 74 -1.33 -11.17 -4.63
C LEU A 74 -1.09 -12.27 -5.67
N SER A 75 -2.14 -13.05 -5.98
CA SER A 75 -2.08 -14.00 -7.09
C SER A 75 -2.50 -13.36 -8.41
N ASP A 76 -2.35 -14.12 -9.49
CA ASP A 76 -2.75 -13.71 -10.84
C ASP A 76 -4.23 -13.29 -10.92
N VAL A 77 -5.09 -13.80 -10.02
CA VAL A 77 -6.51 -13.41 -9.95
C VAL A 77 -6.67 -11.89 -9.80
N VAL A 78 -5.92 -11.28 -8.89
CA VAL A 78 -5.98 -9.82 -8.67
C VAL A 78 -5.06 -9.10 -9.64
N LEU A 79 -3.84 -9.62 -9.87
CA LEU A 79 -2.83 -8.99 -10.71
C LEU A 79 -3.30 -8.83 -12.17
N GLU A 80 -3.98 -9.81 -12.73
CA GLU A 80 -4.53 -9.72 -14.10
C GLU A 80 -5.75 -8.80 -14.17
N ALA A 81 -6.63 -8.87 -13.15
CA ALA A 81 -7.84 -8.05 -13.10
C ALA A 81 -7.53 -6.55 -13.00
N TYR A 82 -6.42 -6.19 -12.37
CA TYR A 82 -5.99 -4.81 -12.10
C TYR A 82 -4.54 -4.54 -12.55
N ARG A 83 -4.15 -5.11 -13.69
CA ARG A 83 -2.82 -4.92 -14.27
C ARG A 83 -2.50 -3.42 -14.40
N ASP A 84 -1.30 -3.04 -13.93
CA ASP A 84 -0.82 -1.65 -13.89
C ASP A 84 -1.71 -0.66 -13.11
N ARG A 85 -2.59 -1.19 -12.25
CA ARG A 85 -3.51 -0.41 -11.41
C ARG A 85 -3.46 -0.80 -9.94
N ILE A 86 -2.37 -1.42 -9.51
CA ILE A 86 -2.10 -1.74 -8.12
C ILE A 86 -0.80 -1.07 -7.74
N VAL A 87 -0.83 -0.25 -6.69
CA VAL A 87 0.34 0.43 -6.16
C VAL A 87 0.60 0.00 -4.72
N ASN A 88 1.86 -0.06 -4.35
CA ASN A 88 2.32 -0.41 -3.01
C ASN A 88 3.31 0.63 -2.51
N ILE A 89 3.35 0.79 -1.20
CA ILE A 89 4.38 1.55 -0.50
C ILE A 89 5.31 0.57 0.21
N HIS A 90 6.62 0.75 0.02
CA HIS A 90 7.66 -0.10 0.60
C HIS A 90 8.69 0.75 1.34
N PRO A 91 9.04 0.39 2.59
CA PRO A 91 9.87 1.23 3.46
C PRO A 91 11.38 1.03 3.21
N SER A 92 11.78 1.04 1.96
CA SER A 92 13.19 1.09 1.54
C SER A 92 13.36 1.84 0.22
N LEU A 93 14.59 2.12 -0.15
CA LEU A 93 14.96 2.61 -1.48
C LEU A 93 15.16 1.40 -2.42
N LEU A 94 14.06 0.89 -2.98
CA LEU A 94 14.11 -0.21 -3.95
C LEU A 94 15.10 0.09 -5.09
N PRO A 95 15.87 -0.89 -5.56
CA PRO A 95 15.71 -2.33 -5.34
C PRO A 95 16.40 -2.89 -4.07
N ALA A 96 16.95 -2.04 -3.20
CA ALA A 96 17.56 -2.48 -1.96
C ALA A 96 16.50 -2.88 -0.91
N PHE A 97 16.84 -3.86 -0.08
CA PHE A 97 16.05 -4.29 1.08
C PHE A 97 14.58 -4.61 0.77
N LYS A 98 14.36 -5.52 -0.18
CA LYS A 98 13.04 -6.09 -0.46
C LYS A 98 12.53 -6.93 0.72
N GLY A 99 11.21 -7.09 0.82
CA GLY A 99 10.58 -7.99 1.79
C GLY A 99 10.15 -7.33 3.09
N ALA A 100 9.69 -8.16 4.03
CA ALA A 100 8.93 -7.71 5.20
C ALA A 100 9.76 -6.99 6.29
N HIS A 101 11.09 -7.11 6.26
CA HIS A 101 11.98 -6.59 7.30
C HIS A 101 12.89 -5.46 6.82
N ALA A 102 12.48 -4.75 5.78
CA ALA A 102 13.30 -3.78 5.06
C ALA A 102 13.99 -2.72 5.96
N ILE A 103 13.27 -2.14 6.92
CA ILE A 103 13.83 -1.14 7.84
C ILE A 103 14.89 -1.76 8.73
N ALA A 104 14.59 -2.92 9.34
CA ALA A 104 15.51 -3.62 10.24
C ALA A 104 16.77 -4.10 9.49
N ASP A 105 16.60 -4.63 8.30
CA ASP A 105 17.71 -5.11 7.46
C ASP A 105 18.61 -3.94 7.01
N ALA A 106 18.04 -2.83 6.61
CA ALA A 106 18.78 -1.62 6.25
C ALA A 106 19.55 -1.04 7.45
N PHE A 107 18.92 -1.00 8.62
CA PHE A 107 19.55 -0.56 9.85
C PHE A 107 20.71 -1.48 10.26
N ALA A 108 20.49 -2.80 10.25
CA ALA A 108 21.52 -3.80 10.58
C ALA A 108 22.68 -3.79 9.59
N TYR A 109 22.41 -3.52 8.31
CA TYR A 109 23.45 -3.36 7.28
C TYR A 109 24.33 -2.13 7.53
N GLY A 110 23.77 -1.10 8.18
CA GLY A 110 24.47 0.12 8.55
C GLY A 110 24.45 1.20 7.46
N VAL A 111 23.46 1.19 6.57
CA VAL A 111 23.27 2.30 5.60
C VAL A 111 23.01 3.61 6.34
N LYS A 112 23.33 4.71 5.72
CA LYS A 112 23.12 6.06 6.27
C LYS A 112 21.99 6.82 5.61
N VAL A 113 21.59 6.35 4.43
CA VAL A 113 20.48 6.92 3.66
C VAL A 113 19.36 5.88 3.62
N PHE A 114 18.23 6.25 4.18
CA PHE A 114 17.00 5.46 4.22
C PHE A 114 15.96 6.11 3.33
N GLY A 115 14.87 5.42 3.08
CA GLY A 115 13.81 6.01 2.29
C GLY A 115 12.64 5.08 2.09
N VAL A 116 11.76 5.54 1.23
CA VAL A 116 10.48 4.92 0.91
C VAL A 116 10.31 4.89 -0.60
N THR A 117 9.77 3.81 -1.11
CA THR A 117 9.45 3.64 -2.53
C THR A 117 7.96 3.37 -2.70
N ILE A 118 7.35 4.06 -3.66
CA ILE A 118 6.03 3.72 -4.19
C ILE A 118 6.24 3.11 -5.56
N HIS A 119 5.66 1.94 -5.79
CA HIS A 119 5.84 1.18 -7.02
C HIS A 119 4.55 0.49 -7.44
N TYR A 120 4.44 0.18 -8.74
CA TYR A 120 3.41 -0.72 -9.22
C TYR A 120 3.69 -2.15 -8.76
N VAL A 121 2.62 -2.90 -8.51
CA VAL A 121 2.71 -4.29 -8.08
C VAL A 121 2.57 -5.21 -9.29
N ASN A 122 3.48 -6.16 -9.39
CA ASN A 122 3.48 -7.26 -10.37
C ASN A 122 3.69 -8.60 -9.65
N GLY A 123 3.98 -9.66 -10.39
CA GLY A 123 4.23 -10.99 -9.81
C GLY A 123 5.54 -11.15 -9.04
N GLU A 124 6.43 -10.15 -9.08
CA GLU A 124 7.70 -10.17 -8.34
C GLU A 124 7.57 -9.44 -7.00
N LEU A 125 8.15 -10.00 -5.95
CA LEU A 125 8.19 -9.34 -4.65
C LEU A 125 8.94 -8.01 -4.75
N ASP A 126 8.25 -6.91 -4.47
CA ASP A 126 8.76 -5.54 -4.53
C ASP A 126 9.52 -5.23 -5.84
N GLY A 127 9.06 -5.84 -6.94
CA GLY A 127 9.77 -5.83 -8.23
C GLY A 127 9.15 -4.96 -9.31
N GLY A 128 7.98 -4.40 -9.10
CA GLY A 128 7.26 -3.59 -10.09
C GLY A 128 7.90 -2.22 -10.34
N ARG A 129 7.48 -1.57 -11.41
CA ARG A 129 8.00 -0.25 -11.82
C ARG A 129 7.85 0.80 -10.72
N ILE A 130 8.94 1.47 -10.40
CA ILE A 130 8.97 2.55 -9.40
C ILE A 130 8.23 3.77 -9.93
N ILE A 131 7.39 4.37 -9.05
CA ILE A 131 6.61 5.58 -9.34
C ILE A 131 7.25 6.79 -8.66
N ALA A 132 7.58 6.66 -7.36
CA ALA A 132 8.16 7.71 -6.56
C ALA A 132 9.07 7.15 -5.47
N GLN A 133 10.09 7.92 -5.11
CA GLN A 133 10.96 7.61 -3.99
C GLN A 133 11.25 8.88 -3.20
N ARG A 134 11.42 8.74 -1.88
CA ARG A 134 11.90 9.82 -1.03
C ARG A 134 12.93 9.28 -0.05
N ALA A 135 14.09 9.89 -0.03
CA ALA A 135 15.21 9.52 0.81
C ALA A 135 15.40 10.53 1.95
N PHE A 136 16.01 10.07 3.05
CA PHE A 136 16.49 10.90 4.14
C PHE A 136 17.72 10.28 4.79
N GLU A 137 18.56 11.12 5.38
CA GLU A 137 19.73 10.68 6.14
C GLU A 137 19.34 10.36 7.57
N TYR A 138 19.86 9.26 8.11
CA TYR A 138 19.74 8.89 9.52
C TYR A 138 21.10 8.40 10.04
N LEU A 139 21.66 9.14 11.00
CA LEU A 139 22.97 8.87 11.62
C LEU A 139 22.83 8.38 13.06
N GLY A 140 21.58 8.23 13.54
CA GLY A 140 21.28 7.74 14.89
C GLY A 140 21.52 6.24 15.06
N SER A 141 21.29 5.76 16.27
CA SER A 141 21.46 4.36 16.65
C SER A 141 20.18 3.75 17.27
N ASP A 142 19.08 4.47 17.22
CA ASP A 142 17.79 4.03 17.77
C ASP A 142 16.87 3.52 16.66
N PRO A 143 16.58 2.21 16.60
CA PRO A 143 15.71 1.64 15.58
C PRO A 143 14.26 2.13 15.68
N GLU A 144 13.75 2.47 16.86
CA GLU A 144 12.38 2.98 17.03
C GLU A 144 12.27 4.40 16.47
N GLU A 145 13.27 5.25 16.69
CA GLU A 145 13.34 6.58 16.09
C GLU A 145 13.40 6.47 14.55
N LEU A 146 14.22 5.55 14.03
CA LEU A 146 14.32 5.32 12.59
C LEU A 146 12.97 4.92 12.00
N GLU A 147 12.29 3.96 12.61
CA GLU A 147 10.97 3.49 12.15
C GLU A 147 9.96 4.65 12.13
N ALA A 148 9.92 5.46 13.18
CA ALA A 148 9.06 6.64 13.25
C ALA A 148 9.37 7.64 12.12
N ARG A 149 10.64 7.85 11.78
CA ARG A 149 11.06 8.73 10.66
C ARG A 149 10.66 8.17 9.30
N VAL A 150 10.80 6.86 9.08
CA VAL A 150 10.33 6.20 7.86
C VAL A 150 8.83 6.42 7.70
N HIS A 151 8.03 6.15 8.73
CA HIS A 151 6.57 6.34 8.68
C HIS A 151 6.16 7.80 8.46
N ALA A 152 6.92 8.76 9.00
CA ALA A 152 6.68 10.18 8.75
C ALA A 152 6.90 10.58 7.29
N VAL A 153 7.76 9.86 6.56
CA VAL A 153 7.99 10.04 5.13
C VAL A 153 6.96 9.29 4.28
N GLU A 154 6.55 8.09 4.70
CA GLU A 154 5.59 7.23 3.98
C GLU A 154 4.27 7.94 3.72
N HIS A 155 3.66 8.48 4.77
CA HIS A 155 2.30 9.00 4.68
C HIS A 155 2.17 10.17 3.67
N PRO A 156 2.97 11.24 3.72
CA PRO A 156 2.87 12.34 2.76
C PRO A 156 3.20 11.87 1.34
N LEU A 157 4.25 11.07 1.17
CA LEU A 157 4.66 10.59 -0.15
C LEU A 157 3.56 9.76 -0.80
N TYR A 158 2.89 8.89 -0.04
CA TYR A 158 1.84 8.02 -0.58
C TYR A 158 0.62 8.84 -0.99
N VAL A 159 0.17 9.76 -0.14
CA VAL A 159 -0.97 10.65 -0.44
C VAL A 159 -0.69 11.48 -1.69
N GLU A 160 0.48 12.13 -1.78
CA GLU A 160 0.88 12.94 -2.93
C GLU A 160 0.93 12.12 -4.23
N THR A 161 1.50 10.91 -4.15
CA THR A 161 1.67 10.05 -5.32
C THR A 161 0.33 9.52 -5.81
N VAL A 162 -0.52 9.01 -4.92
CA VAL A 162 -1.87 8.55 -5.28
C VAL A 162 -2.70 9.69 -5.85
N ALA A 163 -2.60 10.89 -5.28
CA ALA A 163 -3.29 12.06 -5.79
C ALA A 163 -2.91 12.39 -7.24
N LYS A 164 -1.62 12.28 -7.61
CA LYS A 164 -1.15 12.47 -8.99
C LYS A 164 -1.66 11.38 -9.92
N LEU A 165 -1.53 10.12 -9.52
CA LEU A 165 -1.97 8.98 -10.34
C LEU A 165 -3.47 9.04 -10.69
N VAL A 166 -4.30 9.46 -9.74
CA VAL A 166 -5.75 9.60 -9.97
C VAL A 166 -6.09 10.84 -10.81
N ALA A 167 -5.25 11.87 -10.79
CA ALA A 167 -5.44 13.06 -11.64
C ALA A 167 -5.07 12.85 -13.10
N GLU A 168 -4.22 11.85 -13.39
CA GLU A 168 -3.72 11.52 -14.72
C GLU A 168 -4.62 10.50 -15.47
N GLN A 169 -5.63 9.94 -14.80
CA GLN A 169 -6.64 9.03 -15.37
C GLN A 169 -7.85 9.82 -15.91
#